data_d742999d494ba702bced84321e45b88e
#
_entry.id   d742999d494ba702bced84321e45b88e
#
_cell.length_a   1.000
_cell.length_b   1.000
_cell.length_c   1.000
_cell.angle_alpha   90.00
_cell.angle_beta   90.00
_cell.angle_gamma   90.00
#
_symmetry.space_group_name_H-M   'P 1'
#
loop_
_entity.id
_entity.type
_entity.pdbx_description
1 polymer ?
#
loop_
_entity_poly.entity_id
_entity_poly.type
_entity_poly.pdbx_seq_one_letter_code
_entity_poly.pdbx_strand_id
1 'polypeptide(L)'
;MVLFNTIEMILQENNTTKTQLKKWYKNPAGQHYKKIILDELESIKDLYQGRHTLFCGSTEYKKLFQKNKSGTFFSIDEDVLISSANLSKNLPFEDNSHDVIVLSHGLEYTENPYLLMREIDRIATDDATIIVIGFNKYSLWSLVKIFSSKPPWNIRFLSPYIIKEWFKILEYKTNYQKTFGLMPY
;
A
#
# COMPACT_ATOMS: atom_id res chain seq x y z
N MET A 1 -20.43 -27.36 9.72
CA MET A 1 -20.88 -26.85 8.40
C MET A 1 -21.10 -25.32 8.41
N VAL A 2 -20.37 -24.57 9.20
CA VAL A 2 -20.48 -23.10 9.29
C VAL A 2 -19.19 -22.38 8.90
N LEU A 3 -18.05 -23.08 8.86
CA LEU A 3 -16.73 -22.46 8.54
C LEU A 3 -16.53 -22.13 7.05
N PHE A 4 -17.16 -22.85 6.13
CA PHE A 4 -17.01 -22.62 4.68
C PHE A 4 -17.70 -21.33 4.22
N ASN A 5 -18.88 -21.01 4.74
CA ASN A 5 -19.60 -19.79 4.36
C ASN A 5 -18.90 -18.51 4.85
N THR A 6 -18.18 -18.57 5.96
CA THR A 6 -17.45 -17.39 6.49
C THR A 6 -16.22 -17.08 5.63
N ILE A 7 -15.49 -18.09 5.17
CA ILE A 7 -14.31 -17.92 4.29
C ILE A 7 -14.74 -17.44 2.92
N GLU A 8 -15.78 -17.98 2.32
CA GLU A 8 -16.32 -17.52 1.04
C GLU A 8 -16.86 -16.08 1.12
N MET A 9 -17.53 -15.71 2.22
CA MET A 9 -18.01 -14.34 2.44
C MET A 9 -16.84 -13.35 2.57
N ILE A 10 -15.78 -13.70 3.30
CA ILE A 10 -14.57 -12.86 3.43
C ILE A 10 -13.86 -12.72 2.08
N LEU A 11 -13.74 -13.78 1.30
CA LEU A 11 -13.13 -13.77 -0.02
C LEU A 11 -13.97 -12.96 -1.03
N GLN A 12 -15.30 -13.05 -0.98
CA GLN A 12 -16.20 -12.25 -1.83
C GLN A 12 -16.14 -10.76 -1.45
N GLU A 13 -16.14 -10.44 -0.15
CA GLU A 13 -16.06 -9.07 0.33
C GLU A 13 -14.73 -8.39 -0.07
N ASN A 14 -13.62 -9.11 0.04
CA ASN A 14 -12.30 -8.64 -0.36
C ASN A 14 -12.18 -8.43 -1.88
N ASN A 15 -12.69 -9.34 -2.70
CA ASN A 15 -12.71 -9.19 -4.16
C ASN A 15 -13.59 -8.02 -4.60
N THR A 16 -14.70 -7.77 -3.91
CA THR A 16 -15.58 -6.64 -4.16
C THR A 16 -14.85 -5.33 -3.87
N THR A 17 -14.10 -5.24 -2.77
CA THR A 17 -13.35 -4.06 -2.34
C THR A 17 -12.26 -3.68 -3.35
N LYS A 18 -11.50 -4.66 -3.85
CA LYS A 18 -10.48 -4.47 -4.88
C LYS A 18 -11.04 -3.89 -6.18
N THR A 19 -12.06 -4.55 -6.72
CA THR A 19 -12.71 -4.10 -7.96
C THR A 19 -13.22 -2.67 -7.82
N GLN A 20 -13.58 -2.28 -6.61
CA GLN A 20 -14.14 -0.97 -6.32
C GLN A 20 -13.08 0.10 -6.13
N LEU A 21 -11.89 -0.21 -5.55
CA LEU A 21 -10.76 0.73 -5.56
C LEU A 21 -10.31 1.02 -6.99
N LYS A 22 -10.19 0.00 -7.84
CA LYS A 22 -9.89 0.18 -9.27
C LYS A 22 -10.96 1.02 -9.98
N LYS A 23 -12.25 0.84 -9.66
CA LYS A 23 -13.33 1.68 -10.19
C LYS A 23 -13.24 3.12 -9.68
N TRP A 24 -12.89 3.30 -8.40
CA TRP A 24 -12.72 4.63 -7.84
C TRP A 24 -11.58 5.40 -8.53
N TYR A 25 -10.44 4.76 -8.79
CA TYR A 25 -9.35 5.38 -9.53
C TYR A 25 -9.71 5.73 -10.99
N LYS A 26 -10.78 5.18 -11.54
CA LYS A 26 -11.30 5.53 -12.88
C LYS A 26 -12.25 6.74 -12.87
N ASN A 27 -12.80 7.13 -11.74
CA ASN A 27 -13.67 8.30 -11.65
C ASN A 27 -12.84 9.61 -11.58
N PRO A 28 -13.45 10.79 -11.83
CA PRO A 28 -12.72 12.08 -11.87
C PRO A 28 -11.89 12.35 -10.61
N ALA A 29 -12.45 12.12 -9.42
CA ALA A 29 -11.75 12.35 -8.16
C ALA A 29 -10.55 11.40 -7.99
N GLY A 30 -10.72 10.12 -8.32
CA GLY A 30 -9.64 9.13 -8.28
C GLY A 30 -8.54 9.42 -9.30
N GLN A 31 -8.90 9.88 -10.51
CA GLN A 31 -7.93 10.30 -11.52
C GLN A 31 -7.13 11.53 -11.10
N HIS A 32 -7.79 12.51 -10.50
CA HIS A 32 -7.12 13.69 -9.96
C HIS A 32 -6.13 13.31 -8.86
N TYR A 33 -6.57 12.47 -7.91
CA TYR A 33 -5.71 11.97 -6.82
C TYR A 33 -4.52 11.17 -7.37
N LYS A 34 -4.77 10.29 -8.34
CA LYS A 34 -3.73 9.51 -9.01
C LYS A 34 -2.68 10.40 -9.67
N LYS A 35 -3.10 11.47 -10.35
CA LYS A 35 -2.19 12.43 -10.98
C LYS A 35 -1.29 13.10 -9.94
N ILE A 36 -1.86 13.62 -8.86
CA ILE A 36 -1.10 14.27 -7.78
C ILE A 36 -0.03 13.31 -7.22
N ILE A 37 -0.41 12.06 -6.93
CA ILE A 37 0.55 11.07 -6.41
C ILE A 37 1.64 10.73 -7.44
N LEU A 38 1.30 10.62 -8.73
CA LEU A 38 2.28 10.37 -9.78
C LEU A 38 3.26 11.52 -9.94
N ASP A 39 2.78 12.78 -9.95
CA ASP A 39 3.61 13.97 -10.03
C ASP A 39 4.58 14.04 -8.83
N GLU A 40 4.10 13.68 -7.64
CA GLU A 40 4.91 13.65 -6.44
C GLU A 40 5.96 12.52 -6.46
N LEU A 41 5.58 11.32 -6.86
CA LEU A 41 6.52 10.19 -6.99
C LEU A 41 7.61 10.51 -8.03
N GLU A 42 7.26 11.17 -9.13
CA GLU A 42 8.26 11.60 -10.11
C GLU A 42 9.21 12.65 -9.54
N SER A 43 8.73 13.55 -8.65
CA SER A 43 9.57 14.57 -8.01
C SER A 43 10.62 14.00 -7.05
N ILE A 44 10.33 12.83 -6.47
CA ILE A 44 11.23 12.13 -5.52
C ILE A 44 11.90 10.90 -6.13
N LYS A 45 11.87 10.76 -7.44
CA LYS A 45 12.37 9.55 -8.13
C LYS A 45 13.80 9.18 -7.78
N ASP A 46 14.65 10.16 -7.50
CA ASP A 46 16.05 9.93 -7.14
C ASP A 46 16.21 9.22 -5.79
N LEU A 47 15.17 9.24 -4.93
CA LEU A 47 15.18 8.57 -3.63
C LEU A 47 14.88 7.07 -3.71
N TYR A 48 14.36 6.57 -4.83
CA TYR A 48 13.97 5.17 -4.99
C TYR A 48 14.57 4.49 -6.24
N GLN A 49 15.77 4.88 -6.61
CA GLN A 49 16.52 4.21 -7.66
C GLN A 49 17.31 3.04 -7.06
N GLY A 50 16.71 1.87 -7.06
CA GLY A 50 17.32 0.64 -6.52
C GLY A 50 17.43 -0.46 -7.58
N ARG A 51 18.21 -1.50 -7.26
CA ARG A 51 18.40 -2.67 -8.14
C ARG A 51 17.30 -3.71 -7.98
N HIS A 52 16.83 -3.92 -6.74
CA HIS A 52 15.84 -4.92 -6.39
C HIS A 52 14.60 -4.24 -5.83
N THR A 53 13.59 -4.07 -6.68
CA THR A 53 12.35 -3.38 -6.31
C THR A 53 11.23 -4.37 -6.05
N LEU A 54 10.63 -4.31 -4.87
CA LEU A 54 9.39 -5.00 -4.53
C LEU A 54 8.22 -4.02 -4.54
N PHE A 55 7.18 -4.34 -5.29
CA PHE A 55 5.94 -3.58 -5.31
C PHE A 55 4.79 -4.41 -4.72
N CYS A 56 4.18 -3.93 -3.63
CA CYS A 56 3.11 -4.61 -2.93
C CYS A 56 1.80 -3.80 -2.96
N GLY A 57 0.70 -4.41 -3.36
CA GLY A 57 -0.64 -3.86 -3.26
C GLY A 57 -1.24 -3.38 -4.58
N SER A 58 -1.96 -2.26 -4.56
CA SER A 58 -2.71 -1.75 -5.70
C SER A 58 -1.82 -1.38 -6.89
N THR A 59 -2.16 -1.89 -8.07
CA THR A 59 -1.34 -1.78 -9.29
C THR A 59 -1.36 -0.42 -9.97
N GLU A 60 -2.05 0.58 -9.41
CA GLU A 60 -2.26 1.90 -10.05
C GLU A 60 -0.97 2.66 -10.36
N TYR A 61 0.07 2.50 -9.53
CA TYR A 61 1.36 3.16 -9.67
C TYR A 61 2.48 2.23 -10.15
N LYS A 62 2.20 0.93 -10.30
CA LYS A 62 3.17 -0.12 -10.63
C LYS A 62 4.04 0.21 -11.83
N LYS A 63 3.45 0.76 -12.90
CA LYS A 63 4.16 1.09 -14.13
C LYS A 63 5.29 2.11 -13.95
N LEU A 64 5.17 3.02 -12.99
CA LEU A 64 6.21 4.01 -12.70
C LEU A 64 7.49 3.32 -12.22
N PHE A 65 7.35 2.38 -11.31
CA PHE A 65 8.48 1.65 -10.74
C PHE A 65 9.06 0.58 -11.68
N GLN A 66 8.25 0.00 -12.57
CA GLN A 66 8.70 -0.95 -13.59
C GLN A 66 9.62 -0.34 -14.65
N LYS A 67 9.65 0.98 -14.80
CA LYS A 67 10.51 1.67 -15.76
C LYS A 67 11.97 1.74 -15.32
N ASN A 68 12.27 1.40 -14.09
CA ASN A 68 13.63 1.36 -13.57
C ASN A 68 14.36 0.15 -14.19
N LYS A 69 15.19 0.43 -15.22
CA LYS A 69 15.77 -0.60 -16.11
C LYS A 69 16.99 -1.34 -15.54
N SER A 70 17.47 -0.95 -14.37
CA SER A 70 18.79 -1.41 -13.89
C SER A 70 18.72 -2.58 -12.90
N GLY A 71 17.55 -3.20 -12.67
CA GLY A 71 17.41 -4.25 -11.65
C GLY A 71 16.22 -5.18 -11.82
N THR A 72 16.01 -6.04 -10.85
CA THR A 72 14.86 -6.95 -10.77
C THR A 72 13.66 -6.23 -10.19
N PHE A 73 12.47 -6.54 -10.71
CA PHE A 73 11.21 -6.02 -10.25
C PHE A 73 10.26 -7.16 -9.89
N PHE A 74 9.89 -7.24 -8.63
CA PHE A 74 8.88 -8.17 -8.13
C PHE A 74 7.59 -7.44 -7.79
N SER A 75 6.46 -8.11 -7.92
CA SER A 75 5.17 -7.56 -7.56
C SER A 75 4.29 -8.57 -6.85
N ILE A 76 3.79 -8.17 -5.70
CA ILE A 76 2.72 -8.86 -4.98
C ILE A 76 1.49 -7.98 -5.10
N ASP A 77 0.57 -8.36 -5.98
CA ASP A 77 -0.65 -7.60 -6.20
C ASP A 77 -1.61 -7.75 -5.00
N GLU A 78 -2.54 -6.82 -4.86
CA GLU A 78 -3.50 -6.80 -3.75
C GLU A 78 -4.27 -8.11 -3.55
N ASP A 79 -4.50 -8.88 -4.61
CA ASP A 79 -5.19 -10.19 -4.52
C ASP A 79 -4.44 -11.18 -3.65
N VAL A 80 -3.12 -11.21 -3.82
CA VAL A 80 -2.24 -12.10 -3.10
C VAL A 80 -2.12 -11.67 -1.65
N LEU A 81 -2.03 -10.36 -1.39
CA LEU A 81 -2.02 -9.81 -0.03
C LEU A 81 -3.31 -10.08 0.74
N ILE A 82 -4.46 -10.01 0.05
CA ILE A 82 -5.77 -10.26 0.64
C ILE A 82 -6.01 -11.75 0.88
N SER A 83 -5.67 -12.59 -0.11
CA SER A 83 -5.97 -14.03 -0.07
C SER A 83 -5.05 -14.84 0.84
N SER A 84 -3.91 -14.27 1.22
CA SER A 84 -2.88 -14.96 1.99
C SER A 84 -2.62 -14.25 3.31
N ALA A 85 -3.43 -14.56 4.35
CA ALA A 85 -3.18 -14.11 5.71
C ALA A 85 -1.76 -14.47 6.21
N ASN A 86 -1.13 -15.47 5.60
CA ASN A 86 0.24 -15.91 5.90
C ASN A 86 1.32 -15.03 5.24
N LEU A 87 1.02 -14.32 4.14
CA LEU A 87 2.03 -13.47 3.47
C LEU A 87 2.44 -12.26 4.32
N SER A 88 1.53 -11.74 5.14
CA SER A 88 1.88 -10.68 6.10
C SER A 88 2.82 -11.17 7.21
N LYS A 89 3.04 -12.48 7.31
CA LYS A 89 3.92 -13.10 8.32
C LYS A 89 5.20 -13.69 7.72
N ASN A 90 5.21 -13.99 6.43
CA ASN A 90 6.36 -14.65 5.79
C ASN A 90 6.35 -14.41 4.28
N LEU A 91 6.97 -13.32 3.85
CA LEU A 91 7.16 -13.04 2.44
C LEU A 91 8.19 -14.01 1.84
N PRO A 92 7.98 -14.51 0.60
CA PRO A 92 8.85 -15.52 -0.03
C PRO A 92 10.15 -14.89 -0.59
N PHE A 93 10.80 -14.06 0.20
CA PHE A 93 12.06 -13.40 -0.13
C PHE A 93 13.09 -13.59 0.98
N GLU A 94 14.35 -13.58 0.60
CA GLU A 94 15.47 -13.64 1.54
C GLU A 94 15.60 -12.34 2.34
N ASP A 95 16.25 -12.42 3.51
CA ASP A 95 16.60 -11.28 4.31
C ASP A 95 17.52 -10.33 3.53
N ASN A 96 17.41 -9.02 3.74
CA ASN A 96 18.26 -8.00 3.12
C ASN A 96 18.36 -8.13 1.58
N SER A 97 17.23 -8.37 0.90
CA SER A 97 17.19 -8.69 -0.53
C SER A 97 16.62 -7.58 -1.41
N HIS A 98 16.05 -6.52 -0.84
CA HIS A 98 15.38 -5.47 -1.60
C HIS A 98 15.84 -4.07 -1.20
N ASP A 99 16.24 -3.26 -2.20
CA ASP A 99 16.69 -1.86 -2.02
C ASP A 99 15.54 -0.86 -2.03
N VAL A 100 14.45 -1.19 -2.74
CA VAL A 100 13.25 -0.35 -2.85
C VAL A 100 12.01 -1.20 -2.62
N ILE A 101 11.19 -0.79 -1.66
CA ILE A 101 9.93 -1.47 -1.35
C ILE A 101 8.79 -0.47 -1.38
N VAL A 102 7.78 -0.73 -2.22
CA VAL A 102 6.63 0.14 -2.41
C VAL A 102 5.36 -0.54 -1.91
N LEU A 103 4.73 0.04 -0.92
CA LEU A 103 3.45 -0.39 -0.36
C LEU A 103 2.33 0.53 -0.89
N SER A 104 1.74 0.17 -2.03
CA SER A 104 0.63 0.92 -2.63
C SER A 104 -0.71 0.39 -2.12
N HIS A 105 -1.30 1.04 -1.13
CA HIS A 105 -2.47 0.56 -0.38
C HIS A 105 -2.30 -0.84 0.22
N GLY A 106 -1.07 -1.33 0.33
CA GLY A 106 -0.79 -2.68 0.82
C GLY A 106 -1.11 -2.86 2.30
N LEU A 107 -0.93 -1.81 3.09
CA LEU A 107 -1.21 -1.84 4.53
C LEU A 107 -2.70 -1.80 4.85
N GLU A 108 -3.54 -1.24 3.97
CA GLU A 108 -4.99 -1.16 4.15
C GLU A 108 -5.69 -2.49 3.90
N TYR A 109 -5.10 -3.35 3.08
CA TYR A 109 -5.66 -4.65 2.69
C TYR A 109 -5.24 -5.80 3.61
N THR A 110 -4.16 -5.66 4.36
CA THR A 110 -3.70 -6.71 5.25
C THR A 110 -4.46 -6.71 6.58
N GLU A 111 -4.71 -7.91 7.15
CA GLU A 111 -5.32 -8.05 8.46
C GLU A 111 -4.43 -7.50 9.57
N ASN A 112 -3.11 -7.69 9.45
CA ASN A 112 -2.13 -7.21 10.41
C ASN A 112 -1.04 -6.38 9.74
N PRO A 113 -1.25 -5.05 9.57
CA PRO A 113 -0.27 -4.17 8.93
C PRO A 113 1.08 -4.13 9.62
N TYR A 114 1.11 -4.28 10.94
CA TYR A 114 2.35 -4.29 11.70
C TYR A 114 3.22 -5.52 11.41
N LEU A 115 2.61 -6.69 11.27
CA LEU A 115 3.36 -7.90 10.87
C LEU A 115 3.89 -7.77 9.45
N LEU A 116 3.12 -7.18 8.53
CA LEU A 116 3.62 -6.90 7.18
C LEU A 116 4.80 -5.94 7.23
N MET A 117 4.76 -4.89 8.04
CA MET A 117 5.88 -3.95 8.19
C MET A 117 7.14 -4.63 8.73
N ARG A 118 7.02 -5.59 9.65
CA ARG A 118 8.16 -6.38 10.14
C ARG A 118 8.75 -7.28 9.06
N GLU A 119 7.91 -7.88 8.22
CA GLU A 119 8.38 -8.67 7.07
C GLU A 119 9.05 -7.80 6.01
N ILE A 120 8.52 -6.60 5.78
CA ILE A 120 9.17 -5.60 4.92
C ILE A 120 10.55 -5.21 5.46
N ASP A 121 10.65 -5.01 6.77
CA ASP A 121 11.92 -4.72 7.45
C ASP A 121 12.93 -5.87 7.28
N ARG A 122 12.50 -7.12 7.44
CA ARG A 122 13.36 -8.30 7.28
C ARG A 122 13.98 -8.39 5.88
N ILE A 123 13.19 -8.12 4.84
CA ILE A 123 13.62 -8.24 3.44
C ILE A 123 14.30 -6.98 2.89
N ALA A 124 14.18 -5.84 3.59
CA ALA A 124 14.83 -4.58 3.23
C ALA A 124 16.34 -4.64 3.50
N THR A 125 17.13 -4.06 2.62
CA THR A 125 18.55 -3.82 2.88
C THR A 125 18.75 -2.67 3.87
N ASP A 126 19.93 -2.55 4.47
CA ASP A 126 20.23 -1.49 5.46
C ASP A 126 20.00 -0.07 4.90
N ASP A 127 20.22 0.12 3.60
CA ASP A 127 20.02 1.39 2.89
C ASP A 127 18.69 1.44 2.10
N ALA A 128 17.76 0.52 2.36
CA ALA A 128 16.53 0.42 1.60
C ALA A 128 15.65 1.66 1.70
N THR A 129 14.99 2.01 0.60
CA THR A 129 13.94 3.02 0.55
C THR A 129 12.56 2.36 0.60
N ILE A 130 11.80 2.63 1.64
CA ILE A 130 10.42 2.15 1.78
C ILE A 130 9.45 3.29 1.48
N ILE A 131 8.55 3.09 0.52
CA ILE A 131 7.52 4.05 0.10
C ILE A 131 6.15 3.50 0.47
N VAL A 132 5.39 4.25 1.28
CA VAL A 132 4.02 3.91 1.66
C VAL A 132 3.05 4.91 1.04
N ILE A 133 2.13 4.40 0.23
CA ILE A 133 1.03 5.17 -0.38
C ILE A 133 -0.28 4.63 0.18
N GLY A 134 -1.07 5.48 0.81
CA GLY A 134 -2.32 5.04 1.45
C GLY A 134 -3.27 6.18 1.77
N PHE A 135 -4.48 5.83 2.23
CA PHE A 135 -5.50 6.79 2.65
C PHE A 135 -5.26 7.23 4.10
N ASN A 136 -5.20 8.54 4.28
CA ASN A 136 -5.01 9.14 5.60
C ASN A 136 -6.32 9.14 6.40
N LYS A 137 -6.29 8.54 7.60
CA LYS A 137 -7.43 8.51 8.54
C LYS A 137 -7.93 9.91 8.93
N TYR A 138 -7.06 10.93 8.91
CA TYR A 138 -7.40 12.31 9.31
C TYR A 138 -7.72 13.21 8.12
N SER A 139 -7.90 12.66 6.91
CA SER A 139 -8.35 13.42 5.76
C SER A 139 -9.86 13.65 5.82
N LEU A 140 -10.36 14.68 5.13
CA LEU A 140 -11.81 14.88 4.98
C LEU A 140 -12.51 13.73 4.27
N TRP A 141 -11.76 12.92 3.50
CA TRP A 141 -12.24 11.66 2.94
C TRP A 141 -12.68 10.64 4.01
N SER A 142 -12.11 10.71 5.21
CA SER A 142 -12.57 9.87 6.33
C SER A 142 -13.97 10.27 6.83
N LEU A 143 -14.42 11.50 6.61
CA LEU A 143 -15.80 11.90 6.87
C LEU A 143 -16.76 11.25 5.88
N VAL A 144 -16.38 11.15 4.60
CA VAL A 144 -17.18 10.42 3.61
C VAL A 144 -17.34 8.95 4.01
N LYS A 145 -16.32 8.37 4.63
CA LYS A 145 -16.36 7.00 5.16
C LYS A 145 -17.45 6.82 6.24
N ILE A 146 -17.72 7.82 7.05
CA ILE A 146 -18.79 7.76 8.09
C ILE A 146 -20.17 7.66 7.44
N PHE A 147 -20.36 8.33 6.29
CA PHE A 147 -21.64 8.38 5.59
C PHE A 147 -21.76 7.36 4.46
N SER A 148 -20.70 6.67 4.11
CA SER A 148 -20.68 5.73 2.98
C SER A 148 -19.91 4.46 3.32
N SER A 149 -20.61 3.34 3.38
CA SER A 149 -20.01 2.01 3.46
C SER A 149 -19.53 1.49 2.11
N LYS A 150 -19.67 2.31 1.05
CA LYS A 150 -19.24 1.91 -0.30
C LYS A 150 -17.73 2.07 -0.44
N PRO A 151 -17.06 1.19 -1.15
CA PRO A 151 -15.65 1.32 -1.49
C PRO A 151 -15.33 2.61 -2.27
N PRO A 152 -14.15 3.18 -2.07
CA PRO A 152 -13.02 2.64 -1.28
C PRO A 152 -13.14 2.87 0.23
N TRP A 153 -14.27 3.40 0.72
CA TRP A 153 -14.43 3.85 2.10
C TRP A 153 -14.56 2.73 3.13
N ASN A 154 -14.81 1.49 2.71
CA ASN A 154 -14.90 0.31 3.58
C ASN A 154 -13.55 -0.28 3.99
N ILE A 155 -12.43 0.12 3.36
CA ILE A 155 -11.09 -0.32 3.74
C ILE A 155 -10.57 0.40 4.99
N ARG A 156 -9.52 -0.16 5.61
CA ARG A 156 -8.88 0.45 6.77
C ARG A 156 -8.09 1.68 6.34
N PHE A 157 -8.41 2.85 6.90
CA PHE A 157 -7.56 4.04 6.78
C PHE A 157 -6.55 4.04 7.92
N LEU A 158 -5.28 4.23 7.59
CA LEU A 158 -4.22 4.27 8.58
C LEU A 158 -3.88 5.72 8.96
N SER A 159 -3.52 5.91 10.22
CA SER A 159 -2.98 7.17 10.68
C SER A 159 -1.52 7.30 10.22
N PRO A 160 -1.12 8.40 9.55
CA PRO A 160 0.29 8.66 9.26
C PRO A 160 1.17 8.65 10.51
N TYR A 161 0.61 9.05 11.65
CA TYR A 161 1.31 8.99 12.94
C TYR A 161 1.66 7.55 13.33
N ILE A 162 0.72 6.61 13.21
CA ILE A 162 0.97 5.18 13.54
C ILE A 162 2.03 4.60 12.60
N ILE A 163 1.97 4.89 11.30
CA ILE A 163 2.98 4.44 10.34
C ILE A 163 4.36 4.98 10.70
N LYS A 164 4.43 6.26 11.06
CA LYS A 164 5.68 6.90 11.49
C LYS A 164 6.26 6.29 12.78
N GLU A 165 5.39 5.95 13.74
CA GLU A 165 5.83 5.26 14.97
C GLU A 165 6.36 3.85 14.66
N TRP A 166 5.76 3.12 13.72
CA TRP A 166 6.30 1.84 13.28
C TRP A 166 7.67 1.97 12.62
N PHE A 167 7.85 2.93 11.73
CA PHE A 167 9.15 3.23 11.13
C PHE A 167 10.20 3.60 12.19
N LYS A 168 9.80 4.38 13.20
CA LYS A 168 10.71 4.74 14.30
C LYS A 168 11.11 3.53 15.15
N ILE A 169 10.17 2.62 15.45
CA ILE A 169 10.44 1.38 16.20
C ILE A 169 11.39 0.46 15.39
N LEU A 170 11.29 0.46 14.07
CA LEU A 170 12.15 -0.27 13.15
C LEU A 170 13.44 0.51 12.77
N GLU A 171 13.72 1.62 13.46
CA GLU A 171 14.92 2.47 13.29
C GLU A 171 15.06 3.19 11.95
N TYR A 172 13.98 3.27 11.16
CA TYR A 172 13.98 4.03 9.89
C TYR A 172 13.91 5.53 10.10
N LYS A 173 14.66 6.27 9.27
CA LYS A 173 14.53 7.73 9.16
C LYS A 173 13.43 8.08 8.17
N THR A 174 12.50 8.94 8.57
CA THR A 174 11.47 9.47 7.67
C THR A 174 12.04 10.68 6.93
N ASN A 175 12.47 10.48 5.68
CA ASN A 175 13.06 11.53 4.86
C ASN A 175 12.01 12.39 4.14
N TYR A 176 10.82 11.82 3.92
CA TYR A 176 9.75 12.48 3.18
C TYR A 176 8.37 12.10 3.70
N GLN A 177 7.53 13.08 3.93
CA GLN A 177 6.11 12.87 4.26
C GLN A 177 5.27 13.98 3.63
N LYS A 178 4.23 13.62 2.88
CA LYS A 178 3.26 14.56 2.32
C LYS A 178 1.85 14.01 2.41
N THR A 179 0.91 14.88 2.68
CA THR A 179 -0.53 14.58 2.74
C THR A 179 -1.25 15.39 1.68
N PHE A 180 -2.05 14.72 0.86
CA PHE A 180 -2.81 15.32 -0.24
C PHE A 180 -4.31 15.25 -0.01
N GLY A 181 -5.06 16.13 -0.67
CA GLY A 181 -6.51 16.03 -0.74
C GLY A 181 -7.18 16.18 0.63
N LEU A 182 -6.87 17.23 1.35
CA LEU A 182 -7.58 17.55 2.60
C LEU A 182 -9.06 17.84 2.35
N MET A 183 -9.45 18.24 1.13
CA MET A 183 -10.83 18.52 0.74
C MET A 183 -11.33 17.52 -0.31
N PRO A 184 -12.55 16.96 -0.18
CA PRO A 184 -13.25 16.33 -1.28
C PRO A 184 -13.60 17.42 -2.32
N TYR A 185 -13.36 17.13 -3.58
CA TYR A 185 -13.79 17.96 -4.72
C TYR A 185 -15.24 17.72 -5.04
#